data_8aa67584672b041b6b7e8b75606d7f36
#
_entry.id   8aa67584672b041b6b7e8b75606d7f36
#
_cell.length_a   1.000
_cell.length_b   1.000
_cell.length_c   1.000
_cell.angle_alpha   90.00
_cell.angle_beta   90.00
_cell.angle_gamma   90.00
#
_symmetry.space_group_name_H-M   'P 1'
#
loop_
_entity.id
_entity.type
_entity.pdbx_description
1 polymer ?
#
loop_
_entity_poly.entity_id
_entity_poly.type
_entity_poly.pdbx_seq_one_letter_code
_entity_poly.pdbx_strand_id
1 'polypeptide(L)'
;MRTKRILSIVLVTVLLAPALPLAITSAAAYEKKIPCDADANNELTKEELVNAILLYILSEGSYTLDDVGDAAWVYAYWDGKPKTIVDSAGRTVTLYRPLERIAVLNWNALEVMRSLKLEKEKIICVSKSTIGKKKFFPEFKDSPNAGNAWRPDIEKILELEPDAVFLYATHFKTSCDEVQEKLEDAGITVVRFDCFKPEDYLDEVNKLGYIFDKEKEAEDFVEFYEGCLDSIKEKEEKIPEDKKTRVYFEGFGKPYKIGGKGTALHQIVEMAGGKDIFGDISGYKVMDKEEVMMRDPEVIVKQAHTRGKYGYNVDDITWLKDMWDEIKGRPGLANVSAVNNKRVYVIIKELTGGKHFIAITYMAKWFHPELFEDLDPKSIHQEYLTRFQGLDYDLDEHGVFVYHPDEHPGGK
;
A
#
# COMPACT_ATOMS: atom_id res chain seq x y z
N MET A 1 -26.84 -24.34 -75.87
CA MET A 1 -27.22 -25.23 -74.70
C MET A 1 -26.77 -24.58 -73.43
N ARG A 2 -27.72 -24.19 -72.56
CA ARG A 2 -27.49 -23.41 -71.36
C ARG A 2 -27.25 -24.34 -70.16
N THR A 3 -26.11 -24.25 -69.53
CA THR A 3 -25.78 -24.93 -68.23
C THR A 3 -26.06 -24.00 -67.09
N LYS A 4 -27.06 -24.35 -66.29
CA LYS A 4 -27.43 -23.65 -65.07
C LYS A 4 -26.42 -23.97 -63.94
N ARG A 5 -25.83 -22.95 -63.36
CA ARG A 5 -25.08 -23.07 -62.10
C ARG A 5 -26.06 -23.04 -60.95
N ILE A 6 -26.05 -24.07 -60.13
CA ILE A 6 -26.78 -24.17 -58.88
C ILE A 6 -25.85 -23.60 -57.78
N LEU A 7 -26.28 -22.54 -57.17
CA LEU A 7 -25.59 -21.93 -56.03
C LEU A 7 -26.15 -22.55 -54.75
N SER A 8 -25.37 -23.37 -54.08
CA SER A 8 -25.75 -23.92 -52.78
C SER A 8 -25.45 -22.88 -51.69
N ILE A 9 -26.49 -22.35 -51.12
CA ILE A 9 -26.43 -21.53 -49.88
C ILE A 9 -26.40 -22.45 -48.69
N VAL A 10 -25.25 -22.53 -48.01
CA VAL A 10 -25.13 -23.17 -46.71
C VAL A 10 -25.59 -22.19 -45.65
N LEU A 11 -26.75 -22.42 -45.07
CA LEU A 11 -27.31 -21.65 -43.98
C LEU A 11 -26.62 -22.15 -42.68
N VAL A 12 -25.65 -21.38 -42.16
CA VAL A 12 -25.07 -21.62 -40.84
C VAL A 12 -26.02 -21.00 -39.80
N THR A 13 -26.85 -21.82 -39.20
CA THR A 13 -27.65 -21.44 -38.00
C THR A 13 -26.74 -21.38 -36.79
N VAL A 14 -26.29 -20.17 -36.41
CA VAL A 14 -25.67 -19.94 -35.12
C VAL A 14 -26.77 -19.95 -34.08
N LEU A 15 -26.83 -21.02 -33.28
CA LEU A 15 -27.64 -21.08 -32.06
C LEU A 15 -27.04 -20.12 -31.03
N LEU A 16 -27.60 -18.93 -30.97
CA LEU A 16 -27.43 -18.01 -29.85
C LEU A 16 -28.20 -18.60 -28.65
N ALA A 17 -27.52 -19.35 -27.81
CA ALA A 17 -28.02 -19.62 -26.47
C ALA A 17 -28.05 -18.28 -25.71
N PRO A 18 -29.17 -17.90 -25.08
CA PRO A 18 -29.17 -16.72 -24.21
C PRO A 18 -28.22 -16.98 -23.06
N ALA A 19 -27.14 -16.19 -22.98
CA ALA A 19 -26.33 -16.10 -21.77
C ALA A 19 -27.26 -15.62 -20.65
N LEU A 20 -27.65 -16.55 -19.78
CA LEU A 20 -28.22 -16.20 -18.50
C LEU A 20 -27.19 -15.30 -17.80
N PRO A 21 -27.56 -14.08 -17.35
CA PRO A 21 -26.69 -13.33 -16.50
C PRO A 21 -26.44 -14.19 -15.26
N LEU A 22 -25.18 -14.59 -15.04
CA LEU A 22 -24.73 -15.00 -13.73
C LEU A 22 -25.07 -13.83 -12.81
N ALA A 23 -26.16 -13.95 -12.08
CA ALA A 23 -26.41 -13.10 -10.95
C ALA A 23 -25.24 -13.35 -10.00
N ILE A 24 -24.24 -12.47 -10.05
CA ILE A 24 -23.35 -12.25 -8.96
C ILE A 24 -24.29 -11.80 -7.85
N THR A 25 -24.69 -12.73 -7.00
CA THR A 25 -25.22 -12.38 -5.69
C THR A 25 -24.01 -11.76 -4.98
N SER A 26 -23.84 -10.44 -5.15
CA SER A 26 -23.15 -9.65 -4.14
C SER A 26 -23.84 -10.08 -2.84
N ALA A 27 -23.11 -10.66 -1.91
CA ALA A 27 -23.53 -10.65 -0.52
C ALA A 27 -23.94 -9.19 -0.29
N ALA A 28 -25.23 -8.96 -0.05
CA ALA A 28 -25.72 -7.64 0.25
C ALA A 28 -24.88 -7.21 1.46
N ALA A 29 -23.92 -6.31 1.21
CA ALA A 29 -23.26 -5.62 2.27
C ALA A 29 -24.42 -5.09 3.12
N TYR A 30 -24.42 -5.41 4.39
CA TYR A 30 -25.40 -4.89 5.33
C TYR A 30 -25.17 -3.38 5.33
N GLU A 31 -25.91 -2.68 4.49
CA GLU A 31 -25.84 -1.24 4.35
C GLU A 31 -26.38 -0.69 5.66
N LYS A 32 -25.46 -0.39 6.57
CA LYS A 32 -25.80 0.19 7.87
C LYS A 32 -26.43 1.55 7.55
N LYS A 33 -27.73 1.67 7.73
CA LYS A 33 -28.47 2.91 7.47
C LYS A 33 -27.94 4.00 8.41
N ILE A 34 -27.97 5.23 7.94
CA ILE A 34 -27.67 6.38 8.80
C ILE A 34 -28.64 6.32 9.98
N PRO A 35 -28.16 6.34 11.23
CA PRO A 35 -29.05 6.39 12.36
C PRO A 35 -30.01 7.59 12.25
N CYS A 36 -31.29 7.36 12.48
CA CYS A 36 -32.34 8.37 12.44
C CYS A 36 -32.73 8.95 11.04
N ASP A 37 -32.12 8.46 9.97
CA ASP A 37 -32.57 8.73 8.59
C ASP A 37 -33.89 7.98 8.35
N ALA A 38 -35.01 8.69 8.45
CA ALA A 38 -36.33 8.07 8.47
C ALA A 38 -36.80 7.65 7.08
N ASP A 39 -36.41 8.39 6.03
CA ASP A 39 -36.79 8.13 4.65
C ASP A 39 -35.77 7.29 3.88
N ALA A 40 -34.64 6.96 4.54
CA ALA A 40 -33.55 6.14 4.03
C ALA A 40 -32.93 6.69 2.72
N ASN A 41 -32.84 8.00 2.59
CA ASN A 41 -32.25 8.67 1.44
C ASN A 41 -30.73 8.86 1.56
N ASN A 42 -30.12 8.41 2.66
CA ASN A 42 -28.70 8.55 3.01
C ASN A 42 -28.25 10.00 3.24
N GLU A 43 -29.17 10.87 3.66
CA GLU A 43 -28.89 12.23 4.09
C GLU A 43 -29.78 12.56 5.31
N LEU A 44 -29.17 12.95 6.41
CA LEU A 44 -29.90 13.27 7.64
C LEU A 44 -30.29 14.75 7.66
N THR A 45 -31.58 15.02 7.62
CA THR A 45 -32.12 16.38 7.73
C THR A 45 -32.23 16.82 9.20
N LYS A 46 -32.30 18.13 9.40
CA LYS A 46 -32.56 18.70 10.74
C LYS A 46 -33.90 18.19 11.33
N GLU A 47 -34.91 18.10 10.50
CA GLU A 47 -36.24 17.64 10.88
C GLU A 47 -36.20 16.19 11.38
N GLU A 48 -35.51 15.31 10.68
CA GLU A 48 -35.35 13.92 11.10
C GLU A 48 -34.55 13.78 12.41
N LEU A 49 -33.45 14.53 12.54
CA LEU A 49 -32.67 14.55 13.79
C LEU A 49 -33.51 15.03 14.97
N VAL A 50 -34.25 16.15 14.82
CA VAL A 50 -35.16 16.70 15.86
C VAL A 50 -36.22 15.69 16.22
N ASN A 51 -36.86 15.06 15.23
CA ASN A 51 -37.90 14.05 15.46
C ASN A 51 -37.33 12.83 16.21
N ALA A 52 -36.15 12.34 15.82
CA ALA A 52 -35.51 11.21 16.50
C ALA A 52 -35.16 11.54 17.96
N ILE A 53 -34.65 12.75 18.23
CA ILE A 53 -34.39 13.24 19.60
C ILE A 53 -35.69 13.25 20.42
N LEU A 54 -36.79 13.75 19.85
CA LEU A 54 -38.07 13.79 20.55
C LEU A 54 -38.60 12.39 20.84
N LEU A 55 -38.59 11.48 19.87
CA LEU A 55 -39.00 10.08 20.04
C LEU A 55 -38.17 9.37 21.10
N TYR A 56 -36.86 9.62 21.14
CA TYR A 56 -35.95 9.08 22.18
C TYR A 56 -36.33 9.60 23.59
N ILE A 57 -36.53 10.92 23.74
CA ILE A 57 -36.86 11.54 25.04
C ILE A 57 -38.23 11.06 25.55
N LEU A 58 -39.20 10.92 24.66
CA LEU A 58 -40.56 10.48 24.99
C LEU A 58 -40.64 8.95 25.17
N SER A 59 -39.59 8.21 24.84
CA SER A 59 -39.57 6.74 24.82
C SER A 59 -40.65 6.16 23.86
N GLU A 60 -41.01 6.89 22.79
CA GLU A 60 -41.98 6.50 21.79
C GLU A 60 -41.36 5.86 20.52
N GLY A 61 -40.04 5.80 20.44
CA GLY A 61 -39.30 5.25 19.32
C GLY A 61 -38.36 4.09 19.68
N SER A 62 -37.77 3.47 18.68
CA SER A 62 -36.76 2.41 18.84
C SER A 62 -35.34 2.93 18.87
N TYR A 63 -35.13 4.24 18.87
CA TYR A 63 -33.77 4.83 18.84
C TYR A 63 -33.09 4.71 20.19
N THR A 64 -31.79 4.34 20.13
CA THR A 64 -30.91 4.35 21.29
C THR A 64 -30.25 5.73 21.47
N LEU A 65 -29.59 5.95 22.59
CA LEU A 65 -28.77 7.16 22.80
C LEU A 65 -27.64 7.23 21.78
N ASP A 66 -27.04 6.10 21.41
CA ASP A 66 -25.97 6.01 20.44
C ASP A 66 -26.47 6.37 19.04
N ASP A 67 -27.66 5.90 18.63
CA ASP A 67 -28.25 6.26 17.33
C ASP A 67 -28.47 7.78 17.22
N VAL A 68 -29.03 8.39 18.25
CA VAL A 68 -29.26 9.84 18.30
C VAL A 68 -27.93 10.60 18.37
N GLY A 69 -26.96 10.07 19.10
CA GLY A 69 -25.61 10.63 19.19
C GLY A 69 -24.88 10.61 17.84
N ASP A 70 -24.87 9.49 17.15
CA ASP A 70 -24.26 9.35 15.82
C ASP A 70 -24.95 10.25 14.80
N ALA A 71 -26.30 10.29 14.80
CA ALA A 71 -27.06 11.19 13.95
C ALA A 71 -26.70 12.67 14.22
N ALA A 72 -26.60 13.06 15.49
CA ALA A 72 -26.21 14.43 15.85
C ALA A 72 -24.80 14.78 15.37
N TRP A 73 -23.83 13.83 15.44
CA TRP A 73 -22.48 14.02 14.92
C TRP A 73 -22.50 14.19 13.40
N VAL A 74 -23.18 13.30 12.66
CA VAL A 74 -23.31 13.39 11.19
C VAL A 74 -23.87 14.74 10.78
N TYR A 75 -24.95 15.21 11.45
CA TYR A 75 -25.56 16.49 11.15
C TYR A 75 -24.64 17.66 11.47
N ALA A 76 -24.00 17.66 12.64
CA ALA A 76 -23.22 18.81 13.12
C ALA A 76 -21.88 18.99 12.39
N TYR A 77 -21.22 17.90 12.01
CA TYR A 77 -19.87 17.95 11.45
C TYR A 77 -19.83 17.71 9.95
N TRP A 78 -20.80 17.01 9.38
CA TRP A 78 -20.77 16.59 7.97
C TRP A 78 -22.06 16.94 7.22
N ASP A 79 -22.79 17.93 7.73
CA ASP A 79 -24.01 18.48 7.08
C ASP A 79 -25.01 17.39 6.66
N GLY A 80 -25.22 16.40 7.56
CA GLY A 80 -26.17 15.31 7.36
C GLY A 80 -25.66 14.13 6.51
N LYS A 81 -24.42 14.15 6.01
CA LYS A 81 -23.86 13.10 5.16
C LYS A 81 -22.70 12.38 5.84
N PRO A 82 -22.88 11.11 6.29
CA PRO A 82 -21.79 10.36 6.90
C PRO A 82 -20.66 10.12 5.90
N LYS A 83 -19.44 9.97 6.40
CA LYS A 83 -18.30 9.60 5.56
C LYS A 83 -18.35 8.13 5.20
N THR A 84 -18.40 7.83 3.91
CA THR A 84 -18.41 6.45 3.41
C THR A 84 -17.28 6.24 2.41
N ILE A 85 -16.55 5.15 2.58
CA ILE A 85 -15.48 4.71 1.68
C ILE A 85 -15.64 3.24 1.31
N VAL A 86 -15.02 2.84 0.22
CA VAL A 86 -14.71 1.42 -0.04
C VAL A 86 -13.24 1.22 0.31
N ASP A 87 -12.96 0.38 1.29
CA ASP A 87 -11.58 0.08 1.72
C ASP A 87 -10.88 -0.91 0.75
N SER A 88 -9.59 -1.12 0.94
CA SER A 88 -8.79 -1.99 0.04
C SER A 88 -9.08 -3.49 0.19
N ALA A 89 -9.93 -3.89 1.15
CA ALA A 89 -10.53 -5.22 1.21
C ALA A 89 -11.83 -5.32 0.42
N GLY A 90 -12.25 -4.23 -0.25
CA GLY A 90 -13.48 -4.14 -1.05
C GLY A 90 -14.75 -3.98 -0.22
N ARG A 91 -14.63 -3.52 1.05
CA ARG A 91 -15.76 -3.36 1.97
C ARG A 91 -16.20 -1.90 2.04
N THR A 92 -17.50 -1.68 2.09
CA THR A 92 -18.07 -0.37 2.42
C THR A 92 -17.94 -0.12 3.92
N VAL A 93 -17.25 0.96 4.29
CA VAL A 93 -17.09 1.42 5.68
C VAL A 93 -17.71 2.80 5.79
N THR A 94 -18.67 2.95 6.71
CA THR A 94 -19.35 4.21 6.98
C THR A 94 -19.01 4.70 8.39
N LEU A 95 -18.59 5.96 8.47
CA LEU A 95 -18.28 6.64 9.73
C LEU A 95 -19.40 7.62 10.05
N TYR A 96 -19.91 7.55 11.27
CA TYR A 96 -20.99 8.42 11.75
C TYR A 96 -20.50 9.54 12.67
N ARG A 97 -19.19 9.51 13.03
CA ARG A 97 -18.53 10.54 13.83
C ARG A 97 -17.06 10.64 13.46
N PRO A 98 -16.40 11.78 13.71
CA PRO A 98 -14.95 11.90 13.58
C PRO A 98 -14.22 10.84 14.44
N LEU A 99 -13.12 10.32 13.92
CA LEU A 99 -12.30 9.36 14.64
C LEU A 99 -11.31 10.10 15.54
N GLU A 100 -11.47 9.94 16.87
CA GLU A 100 -10.64 10.59 17.89
C GLU A 100 -9.71 9.61 18.62
N ARG A 101 -10.04 8.31 18.59
CA ARG A 101 -9.32 7.25 19.29
C ARG A 101 -9.09 6.08 18.37
N ILE A 102 -7.95 6.05 17.68
CA ILE A 102 -7.66 5.01 16.69
C ILE A 102 -6.52 4.09 17.13
N ALA A 103 -6.67 2.80 16.85
CA ALA A 103 -5.60 1.82 16.96
C ALA A 103 -5.05 1.52 15.54
N VAL A 104 -3.75 1.72 15.33
CA VAL A 104 -3.14 1.55 14.01
C VAL A 104 -2.15 0.39 14.03
N LEU A 105 -2.56 -0.76 13.48
CA LEU A 105 -1.74 -1.95 13.40
C LEU A 105 -0.95 -2.04 12.09
N ASN A 106 -1.42 -1.34 11.06
CA ASN A 106 -0.73 -1.16 9.78
C ASN A 106 0.22 0.05 9.86
N TRP A 107 1.53 -0.20 9.97
CA TRP A 107 2.50 0.89 10.06
C TRP A 107 2.67 1.68 8.74
N ASN A 108 2.31 1.10 7.57
CA ASN A 108 2.31 1.86 6.31
C ASN A 108 1.16 2.90 6.30
N ALA A 109 -0.03 2.52 6.77
CA ALA A 109 -1.12 3.47 6.94
C ALA A 109 -0.78 4.56 7.97
N LEU A 110 -0.10 4.18 9.08
CA LEU A 110 0.39 5.14 10.08
C LEU A 110 1.39 6.15 9.46
N GLU A 111 2.25 5.69 8.58
CA GLU A 111 3.19 6.53 7.85
C GLU A 111 2.47 7.54 6.96
N VAL A 112 1.43 7.11 6.23
CA VAL A 112 0.57 8.01 5.45
C VAL A 112 -0.16 8.98 6.36
N MET A 113 -0.79 8.53 7.44
CA MET A 113 -1.47 9.40 8.42
C MET A 113 -0.55 10.51 8.94
N ARG A 114 0.72 10.20 9.20
CA ARG A 114 1.72 11.21 9.60
C ARG A 114 2.05 12.16 8.45
N SER A 115 2.14 11.68 7.20
CA SER A 115 2.31 12.54 6.02
C SER A 115 1.14 13.53 5.88
N LEU A 116 -0.07 13.10 6.25
CA LEU A 116 -1.27 13.95 6.29
C LEU A 116 -1.37 14.82 7.55
N LYS A 117 -0.33 14.84 8.38
CA LYS A 117 -0.27 15.63 9.61
C LYS A 117 -1.41 15.32 10.59
N LEU A 118 -1.82 14.04 10.64
CA LEU A 118 -2.80 13.62 11.64
C LEU A 118 -2.21 13.79 13.04
N GLU A 119 -3.01 14.32 13.95
CA GLU A 119 -2.63 14.56 15.33
C GLU A 119 -2.30 13.22 16.03
N LYS A 120 -1.08 13.14 16.59
CA LYS A 120 -0.59 11.92 17.25
C LYS A 120 -1.51 11.46 18.38
N GLU A 121 -2.15 12.40 19.06
CA GLU A 121 -3.03 12.17 20.21
C GLU A 121 -4.24 11.31 19.87
N LYS A 122 -4.67 11.32 18.61
CA LYS A 122 -5.73 10.45 18.11
C LYS A 122 -5.30 8.98 18.02
N ILE A 123 -4.00 8.70 18.00
CA ILE A 123 -3.45 7.34 17.86
C ILE A 123 -3.14 6.77 19.24
N ILE A 124 -4.08 6.02 19.78
CA ILE A 124 -4.02 5.50 21.16
C ILE A 124 -3.24 4.19 21.29
N CYS A 125 -3.03 3.49 20.19
CA CYS A 125 -2.37 2.18 20.19
C CYS A 125 -1.74 1.89 18.82
N VAL A 126 -0.58 1.23 18.83
CA VAL A 126 0.13 0.85 17.61
C VAL A 126 0.67 -0.60 17.69
N SER A 127 1.09 -1.14 16.55
CA SER A 127 1.71 -2.47 16.52
C SER A 127 3.12 -2.48 17.12
N LYS A 128 3.54 -3.64 17.63
CA LYS A 128 4.92 -3.88 18.10
C LYS A 128 5.99 -3.54 17.05
N SER A 129 5.67 -3.72 15.77
CA SER A 129 6.58 -3.37 14.68
C SER A 129 6.79 -1.86 14.57
N THR A 130 5.76 -1.06 14.79
CA THR A 130 5.84 0.41 14.85
C THR A 130 6.76 0.87 15.98
N ILE A 131 6.53 0.38 17.20
CA ILE A 131 7.36 0.68 18.38
C ILE A 131 8.85 0.34 18.14
N GLY A 132 9.12 -0.73 17.35
CA GLY A 132 10.47 -1.14 16.99
C GLY A 132 11.21 -0.19 16.06
N LYS A 133 10.50 0.71 15.35
CA LYS A 133 11.05 1.70 14.41
C LYS A 133 11.38 3.03 15.10
N LYS A 134 12.22 2.98 16.14
CA LYS A 134 12.44 4.06 17.11
C LYS A 134 12.91 5.39 16.50
N LYS A 135 13.76 5.36 15.45
CA LYS A 135 14.22 6.57 14.77
C LYS A 135 13.19 7.08 13.74
N PHE A 136 12.34 6.19 13.22
CA PHE A 136 11.32 6.57 12.24
C PHE A 136 9.98 6.94 12.89
N PHE A 137 9.59 6.28 13.99
CA PHE A 137 8.40 6.59 14.78
C PHE A 137 8.76 6.89 16.25
N PRO A 138 9.58 7.92 16.53
CA PRO A 138 10.06 8.22 17.89
C PRO A 138 8.92 8.57 18.85
N GLU A 139 7.83 9.15 18.34
CA GLU A 139 6.65 9.56 19.10
C GLU A 139 5.84 8.40 19.69
N PHE A 140 5.99 7.17 19.10
CA PHE A 140 5.25 5.97 19.54
C PHE A 140 6.08 5.01 20.39
N LYS A 141 7.30 5.39 20.81
CA LYS A 141 8.19 4.50 21.58
C LYS A 141 7.57 3.96 22.86
N ASP A 142 6.73 4.76 23.52
CA ASP A 142 6.06 4.47 24.79
C ASP A 142 4.54 4.23 24.62
N SER A 143 4.05 4.09 23.39
CA SER A 143 2.63 3.88 23.12
C SER A 143 2.18 2.48 23.56
N PRO A 144 0.90 2.32 23.93
CA PRO A 144 0.31 1.00 24.13
C PRO A 144 0.56 0.09 22.92
N ASN A 145 0.92 -1.17 23.22
CA ASN A 145 1.32 -2.17 22.26
C ASN A 145 0.17 -3.17 22.03
N ALA A 146 -0.40 -3.15 20.83
CA ALA A 146 -1.46 -4.09 20.43
C ALA A 146 -0.93 -5.42 19.88
N GLY A 147 0.32 -5.79 20.13
CA GLY A 147 0.90 -7.01 19.57
C GLY A 147 1.42 -6.83 18.13
N ASN A 148 1.46 -7.91 17.36
CA ASN A 148 1.89 -7.86 15.96
C ASN A 148 0.68 -7.67 15.03
N ALA A 149 0.87 -7.02 13.89
CA ALA A 149 -0.19 -6.79 12.91
C ALA A 149 -0.91 -8.08 12.46
N TRP A 150 -0.20 -9.21 12.40
CA TRP A 150 -0.78 -10.52 12.02
C TRP A 150 -1.31 -11.37 13.20
N ARG A 151 -1.06 -10.94 14.42
CA ARG A 151 -1.54 -11.57 15.67
C ARG A 151 -1.65 -10.48 16.74
N PRO A 152 -2.65 -9.61 16.63
CA PRO A 152 -2.83 -8.54 17.59
C PRO A 152 -3.38 -9.09 18.91
N ASP A 153 -3.17 -8.32 19.95
CA ASP A 153 -3.78 -8.51 21.26
C ASP A 153 -5.17 -7.84 21.26
N ILE A 154 -6.18 -8.64 20.94
CA ILE A 154 -7.57 -8.13 20.81
C ILE A 154 -8.09 -7.66 22.16
N GLU A 155 -7.80 -8.36 23.25
CA GLU A 155 -8.25 -7.97 24.60
C GLU A 155 -7.71 -6.58 24.93
N LYS A 156 -6.43 -6.34 24.63
CA LYS A 156 -5.81 -5.04 24.84
C LYS A 156 -6.41 -3.93 23.97
N ILE A 157 -6.80 -4.25 22.74
CA ILE A 157 -7.47 -3.29 21.85
C ILE A 157 -8.85 -2.94 22.43
N LEU A 158 -9.63 -3.94 22.84
CA LEU A 158 -10.96 -3.74 23.44
C LEU A 158 -10.89 -2.92 24.73
N GLU A 159 -9.91 -3.18 25.61
CA GLU A 159 -9.69 -2.38 26.83
C GLU A 159 -9.42 -0.89 26.55
N LEU A 160 -8.86 -0.58 25.40
CA LEU A 160 -8.54 0.80 25.02
C LEU A 160 -9.72 1.52 24.37
N GLU A 161 -10.80 0.82 24.05
CA GLU A 161 -12.03 1.37 23.48
C GLU A 161 -11.77 2.33 22.28
N PRO A 162 -11.14 1.86 21.19
CA PRO A 162 -10.93 2.69 20.01
C PRO A 162 -12.21 2.91 19.23
N ASP A 163 -12.35 4.07 18.58
CA ASP A 163 -13.41 4.33 17.59
C ASP A 163 -13.22 3.49 16.36
N ALA A 164 -11.96 3.30 15.95
CA ALA A 164 -11.61 2.48 14.80
C ALA A 164 -10.24 1.79 14.95
N VAL A 165 -10.09 0.66 14.20
CA VAL A 165 -8.85 -0.09 14.08
C VAL A 165 -8.43 -0.16 12.62
N PHE A 166 -7.19 0.23 12.31
CA PHE A 166 -6.61 0.17 10.97
C PHE A 166 -5.76 -1.09 10.80
N LEU A 167 -6.16 -1.96 9.86
CA LEU A 167 -5.51 -3.23 9.53
C LEU A 167 -4.99 -3.23 8.10
N TYR A 168 -4.19 -4.26 7.74
CA TYR A 168 -3.85 -4.55 6.36
C TYR A 168 -5.05 -5.15 5.60
N ALA A 169 -5.17 -4.86 4.32
CA ALA A 169 -6.17 -5.43 3.44
C ALA A 169 -5.74 -6.79 2.88
N THR A 170 -4.60 -6.85 2.21
CA THR A 170 -4.13 -8.05 1.51
C THR A 170 -2.94 -8.72 2.20
N HIS A 171 -2.13 -7.95 2.95
CA HIS A 171 -1.04 -8.50 3.75
C HIS A 171 -1.61 -9.16 5.01
N PHE A 172 -1.26 -10.42 5.27
CA PHE A 172 -1.84 -11.23 6.37
C PHE A 172 -3.39 -11.36 6.30
N LYS A 173 -3.95 -11.42 5.10
CA LYS A 173 -5.39 -11.36 4.85
C LYS A 173 -6.20 -12.23 5.82
N THR A 174 -5.93 -13.52 5.92
CA THR A 174 -6.69 -14.45 6.77
C THR A 174 -6.68 -14.01 8.24
N SER A 175 -5.52 -13.65 8.79
CA SER A 175 -5.43 -13.16 10.17
C SER A 175 -6.16 -11.83 10.37
N CYS A 176 -6.12 -10.94 9.38
CA CYS A 176 -6.84 -9.68 9.43
C CYS A 176 -8.36 -9.88 9.31
N ASP A 177 -8.82 -10.86 8.53
CA ASP A 177 -10.25 -11.21 8.44
C ASP A 177 -10.78 -11.70 9.79
N GLU A 178 -10.07 -12.61 10.48
CA GLU A 178 -10.42 -13.10 11.81
C GLU A 178 -10.42 -12.01 12.91
N VAL A 179 -9.46 -11.09 12.82
CA VAL A 179 -9.36 -9.95 13.76
C VAL A 179 -10.51 -8.99 13.55
N GLN A 180 -10.80 -8.68 12.28
CA GLN A 180 -11.89 -7.80 11.90
C GLN A 180 -13.24 -8.32 12.45
N GLU A 181 -13.58 -9.58 12.20
CA GLU A 181 -14.83 -10.19 12.69
C GLU A 181 -15.01 -9.96 14.20
N LYS A 182 -13.98 -10.25 15.00
CA LYS A 182 -14.03 -10.08 16.45
C LYS A 182 -14.17 -8.63 16.91
N LEU A 183 -13.55 -7.68 16.22
CA LEU A 183 -13.64 -6.27 16.55
C LEU A 183 -14.99 -5.67 16.15
N GLU A 184 -15.51 -6.05 14.98
CA GLU A 184 -16.82 -5.60 14.50
C GLU A 184 -17.97 -6.19 15.35
N ASP A 185 -17.86 -7.43 15.81
CA ASP A 185 -18.79 -8.04 16.79
C ASP A 185 -18.81 -7.28 18.13
N ALA A 186 -17.70 -6.62 18.48
CA ALA A 186 -17.61 -5.76 19.65
C ALA A 186 -18.03 -4.30 19.38
N GLY A 187 -18.51 -3.99 18.17
CA GLY A 187 -18.98 -2.66 17.77
C GLY A 187 -17.87 -1.69 17.34
N ILE A 188 -16.63 -2.15 17.16
CA ILE A 188 -15.50 -1.33 16.75
C ILE A 188 -15.42 -1.28 15.22
N THR A 189 -15.32 -0.09 14.65
CA THR A 189 -15.12 0.08 13.21
C THR A 189 -13.74 -0.42 12.78
N VAL A 190 -13.68 -1.23 11.72
CA VAL A 190 -12.43 -1.69 11.13
C VAL A 190 -12.25 -1.11 9.73
N VAL A 191 -11.09 -0.51 9.47
CA VAL A 191 -10.68 0.02 8.17
C VAL A 191 -9.47 -0.74 7.69
N ARG A 192 -9.48 -1.18 6.43
CA ARG A 192 -8.42 -2.02 5.87
C ARG A 192 -7.77 -1.35 4.66
N PHE A 193 -6.54 -0.91 4.83
CA PHE A 193 -5.67 -0.38 3.77
C PHE A 193 -4.35 -1.12 3.73
N ASP A 194 -3.69 -1.14 2.59
CA ASP A 194 -2.34 -1.70 2.47
C ASP A 194 -1.27 -0.61 2.54
N CYS A 195 -1.47 0.52 1.89
CA CYS A 195 -0.57 1.69 1.81
C CYS A 195 0.87 1.31 1.39
N PHE A 196 1.01 0.32 0.50
CA PHE A 196 2.31 -0.10 -0.03
C PHE A 196 2.28 -0.58 -1.48
N LYS A 197 1.11 -0.73 -2.10
CA LYS A 197 0.99 -1.12 -3.50
C LYS A 197 0.91 0.14 -4.36
N PRO A 198 1.77 0.30 -5.37
CA PRO A 198 1.74 1.50 -6.20
C PRO A 198 0.38 1.77 -6.85
N GLU A 199 -0.31 0.72 -7.33
CA GLU A 199 -1.60 0.83 -8.02
C GLU A 199 -2.74 1.38 -7.15
N ASP A 200 -2.71 1.12 -5.83
CA ASP A 200 -3.76 1.50 -4.89
C ASP A 200 -3.36 2.72 -4.02
N TYR A 201 -2.07 3.08 -4.02
CA TYR A 201 -1.47 3.95 -2.99
C TYR A 201 -2.10 5.35 -2.91
N LEU A 202 -2.26 6.02 -4.05
CA LEU A 202 -2.82 7.38 -4.06
C LEU A 202 -4.32 7.40 -3.72
N ASP A 203 -5.06 6.37 -4.12
CA ASP A 203 -6.45 6.20 -3.72
C ASP A 203 -6.58 6.01 -2.20
N GLU A 204 -5.69 5.20 -1.60
CA GLU A 204 -5.64 5.00 -0.15
C GLU A 204 -5.24 6.28 0.60
N VAL A 205 -4.28 7.07 0.06
CA VAL A 205 -3.90 8.39 0.59
C VAL A 205 -5.10 9.34 0.60
N ASN A 206 -5.81 9.45 -0.53
CA ASN A 206 -6.98 10.32 -0.65
C ASN A 206 -8.12 9.88 0.28
N LYS A 207 -8.36 8.57 0.43
CA LYS A 207 -9.34 8.03 1.37
C LYS A 207 -8.98 8.33 2.82
N LEU A 208 -7.70 8.23 3.19
CA LEU A 208 -7.24 8.64 4.51
C LEU A 208 -7.41 10.15 4.72
N GLY A 209 -7.10 10.98 3.72
CA GLY A 209 -7.38 12.41 3.73
C GLY A 209 -8.85 12.69 4.00
N TYR A 210 -9.75 12.04 3.24
CA TYR A 210 -11.19 12.16 3.41
C TYR A 210 -11.69 11.73 4.79
N ILE A 211 -11.22 10.59 5.32
CA ILE A 211 -11.62 10.08 6.65
C ILE A 211 -11.28 11.10 7.76
N PHE A 212 -10.13 11.74 7.67
CA PHE A 212 -9.58 12.59 8.74
C PHE A 212 -9.74 14.09 8.50
N ASP A 213 -10.53 14.53 7.50
CA ASP A 213 -10.66 15.94 7.10
C ASP A 213 -9.28 16.59 6.81
N LYS A 214 -8.42 15.84 6.09
CA LYS A 214 -7.04 16.21 5.69
C LYS A 214 -6.87 16.15 4.17
N GLU A 215 -7.92 16.51 3.42
CA GLU A 215 -7.92 16.43 1.96
C GLU A 215 -6.82 17.32 1.35
N LYS A 216 -6.58 18.49 1.96
CA LYS A 216 -5.52 19.41 1.51
C LYS A 216 -4.13 18.82 1.72
N GLU A 217 -3.87 18.23 2.88
CA GLU A 217 -2.61 17.55 3.17
C GLU A 217 -2.41 16.32 2.27
N ALA A 218 -3.51 15.63 1.93
CA ALA A 218 -3.48 14.54 0.97
C ALA A 218 -3.12 15.04 -0.44
N GLU A 219 -3.72 16.13 -0.90
CA GLU A 219 -3.39 16.79 -2.17
C GLU A 219 -1.92 17.21 -2.22
N ASP A 220 -1.40 17.89 -1.18
CA ASP A 220 0.00 18.27 -1.07
C ASP A 220 0.96 17.06 -1.16
N PHE A 221 0.58 15.92 -0.55
CA PHE A 221 1.38 14.70 -0.59
C PHE A 221 1.29 14.00 -1.95
N VAL A 222 0.09 13.95 -2.55
CA VAL A 222 -0.13 13.39 -3.89
C VAL A 222 0.69 14.16 -4.93
N GLU A 223 0.66 15.51 -4.89
CA GLU A 223 1.45 16.36 -5.79
C GLU A 223 2.96 16.06 -5.66
N PHE A 224 3.45 15.90 -4.43
CA PHE A 224 4.85 15.53 -4.20
C PHE A 224 5.17 14.13 -4.77
N TYR A 225 4.32 13.15 -4.49
CA TYR A 225 4.50 11.78 -4.97
C TYR A 225 4.51 11.71 -6.51
N GLU A 226 3.54 12.34 -7.16
CA GLU A 226 3.44 12.41 -8.61
C GLU A 226 4.65 13.17 -9.20
N GLY A 227 5.04 14.30 -8.62
CA GLY A 227 6.22 15.05 -9.03
C GLY A 227 7.52 14.25 -8.99
N CYS A 228 7.67 13.33 -8.02
CA CYS A 228 8.81 12.41 -7.97
C CYS A 228 8.83 11.41 -9.14
N LEU A 229 7.65 11.02 -9.64
CA LEU A 229 7.51 9.96 -10.65
C LEU A 229 7.30 10.46 -12.07
N ASP A 230 6.73 11.66 -12.25
CA ASP A 230 6.40 12.21 -13.56
C ASP A 230 7.62 12.34 -14.47
N SER A 231 8.74 12.82 -13.95
CA SER A 231 9.99 12.93 -14.71
C SER A 231 10.53 11.55 -15.14
N ILE A 232 10.28 10.51 -14.35
CA ILE A 232 10.64 9.14 -14.69
C ILE A 232 9.72 8.62 -15.78
N LYS A 233 8.41 8.78 -15.60
CA LYS A 233 7.39 8.35 -16.55
C LYS A 233 7.56 8.99 -17.93
N GLU A 234 7.75 10.32 -17.98
CA GLU A 234 7.98 11.04 -19.25
C GLU A 234 9.20 10.56 -20.02
N LYS A 235 10.27 10.15 -19.32
CA LYS A 235 11.50 9.65 -19.94
C LYS A 235 11.35 8.17 -20.30
N GLU A 236 10.71 7.37 -19.44
CA GLU A 236 10.47 5.95 -19.62
C GLU A 236 9.58 5.67 -20.84
N GLU A 237 8.50 6.43 -21.02
CA GLU A 237 7.58 6.31 -22.18
C GLU A 237 8.30 6.48 -23.53
N LYS A 238 9.47 7.11 -23.56
CA LYS A 238 10.30 7.30 -24.76
C LYS A 238 11.26 6.14 -25.02
N ILE A 239 11.41 5.21 -24.08
CA ILE A 239 12.28 4.04 -24.22
C ILE A 239 11.51 2.96 -25.01
N PRO A 240 11.99 2.55 -26.20
CA PRO A 240 11.38 1.43 -26.91
C PRO A 240 11.38 0.16 -26.05
N GLU A 241 10.33 -0.65 -26.16
CA GLU A 241 10.16 -1.85 -25.33
C GLU A 241 11.35 -2.83 -25.42
N ASP A 242 11.98 -2.93 -26.60
CA ASP A 242 13.18 -3.74 -26.84
C ASP A 242 14.47 -3.12 -26.29
N LYS A 243 14.40 -1.89 -25.79
CA LYS A 243 15.51 -1.14 -25.17
C LYS A 243 15.36 -0.98 -23.66
N LYS A 244 14.24 -1.40 -23.09
CA LYS A 244 14.07 -1.42 -21.64
C LYS A 244 15.08 -2.38 -21.01
N THR A 245 15.71 -1.94 -19.93
CA THR A 245 16.69 -2.75 -19.19
C THR A 245 16.02 -3.99 -18.60
N ARG A 246 16.55 -5.19 -18.90
CA ARG A 246 16.05 -6.46 -18.36
C ARG A 246 16.47 -6.61 -16.90
N VAL A 247 15.50 -6.65 -16.00
CA VAL A 247 15.71 -6.63 -14.56
C VAL A 247 15.31 -7.95 -13.93
N TYR A 248 16.21 -8.52 -13.15
CA TYR A 248 15.89 -9.56 -12.18
C TYR A 248 15.73 -8.95 -10.81
N PHE A 249 14.47 -8.90 -10.31
CA PHE A 249 14.21 -8.45 -8.95
C PHE A 249 14.03 -9.67 -8.03
N GLU A 250 15.04 -9.91 -7.17
CA GLU A 250 14.96 -10.98 -6.17
C GLU A 250 14.36 -10.44 -4.87
N GLY A 251 13.16 -10.92 -4.51
CA GLY A 251 12.50 -10.59 -3.25
C GLY A 251 13.23 -11.17 -2.03
N PHE A 252 12.82 -10.75 -0.84
CA PHE A 252 13.39 -11.26 0.40
C PHE A 252 12.99 -12.72 0.67
N GLY A 253 13.75 -13.38 1.54
CA GLY A 253 13.52 -14.75 2.00
C GLY A 253 14.37 -15.77 1.24
N LYS A 254 13.73 -16.71 0.57
CA LYS A 254 14.47 -17.76 -0.15
C LYS A 254 15.21 -17.19 -1.36
N PRO A 255 16.42 -17.70 -1.68
CA PRO A 255 17.09 -17.40 -2.94
C PRO A 255 16.17 -17.66 -4.15
N TYR A 256 16.35 -16.87 -5.20
CA TYR A 256 15.57 -16.93 -6.44
C TYR A 256 14.06 -16.69 -6.27
N LYS A 257 13.62 -16.10 -5.15
CA LYS A 257 12.22 -15.71 -4.99
C LYS A 257 11.96 -14.42 -5.76
N ILE A 258 11.01 -14.47 -6.67
CA ILE A 258 10.57 -13.33 -7.48
C ILE A 258 9.23 -12.77 -6.99
N GLY A 259 8.93 -11.52 -7.37
CA GLY A 259 7.59 -10.98 -7.40
C GLY A 259 7.26 -10.64 -8.85
N GLY A 260 6.51 -11.53 -9.53
CA GLY A 260 6.09 -11.35 -10.91
C GLY A 260 4.79 -10.56 -11.02
N LYS A 261 4.11 -10.71 -12.18
CA LYS A 261 2.89 -9.97 -12.53
C LYS A 261 1.86 -9.92 -11.40
N GLY A 262 1.31 -8.73 -11.15
CA GLY A 262 0.32 -8.48 -10.10
C GLY A 262 0.91 -8.32 -8.69
N THR A 263 2.23 -8.19 -8.56
CA THR A 263 2.88 -7.87 -7.29
C THR A 263 3.44 -6.45 -7.28
N ALA A 264 3.56 -5.84 -6.11
CA ALA A 264 4.19 -4.53 -5.97
C ALA A 264 5.64 -4.51 -6.49
N LEU A 265 6.40 -5.62 -6.35
CA LEU A 265 7.78 -5.68 -6.85
C LEU A 265 7.84 -5.58 -8.38
N HIS A 266 6.93 -6.25 -9.08
CA HIS A 266 6.81 -6.12 -10.52
C HIS A 266 6.45 -4.68 -10.93
N GLN A 267 5.44 -4.08 -10.27
CA GLN A 267 4.99 -2.73 -10.57
C GLN A 267 6.12 -1.69 -10.42
N ILE A 268 6.89 -1.72 -9.33
CA ILE A 268 7.98 -0.76 -9.12
C ILE A 268 9.12 -0.92 -10.13
N VAL A 269 9.37 -2.12 -10.65
CA VAL A 269 10.35 -2.33 -11.73
C VAL A 269 9.88 -1.69 -13.03
N GLU A 270 8.62 -1.93 -13.40
CA GLU A 270 8.04 -1.37 -14.64
C GLU A 270 7.96 0.17 -14.54
N MET A 271 7.49 0.72 -13.41
CA MET A 271 7.42 2.16 -13.17
C MET A 271 8.79 2.86 -13.18
N ALA A 272 9.86 2.12 -12.90
CA ALA A 272 11.24 2.63 -13.00
C ALA A 272 11.83 2.52 -14.42
N GLY A 273 11.04 2.12 -15.41
CA GLY A 273 11.46 1.95 -16.80
C GLY A 273 12.25 0.67 -17.07
N GLY A 274 12.22 -0.31 -16.14
CA GLY A 274 12.79 -1.63 -16.35
C GLY A 274 11.79 -2.59 -17.00
N LYS A 275 12.31 -3.71 -17.48
CA LYS A 275 11.53 -4.87 -17.93
C LYS A 275 11.77 -6.03 -16.97
N ASP A 276 10.78 -6.35 -16.15
CA ASP A 276 10.87 -7.51 -15.27
C ASP A 276 10.99 -8.79 -16.08
N ILE A 277 12.12 -9.49 -15.96
CA ILE A 277 12.36 -10.73 -16.72
C ILE A 277 11.37 -11.84 -16.36
N PHE A 278 10.63 -11.72 -15.26
CA PHE A 278 9.58 -12.64 -14.82
C PHE A 278 8.18 -12.02 -14.85
N GLY A 279 7.98 -10.95 -15.62
CA GLY A 279 6.68 -10.31 -15.82
C GLY A 279 5.61 -11.21 -16.46
N ASP A 280 6.01 -12.35 -17.03
CA ASP A 280 5.13 -13.41 -17.54
C ASP A 280 4.64 -14.39 -16.45
N ILE A 281 5.23 -14.34 -15.26
CA ILE A 281 4.89 -15.20 -14.11
C ILE A 281 4.02 -14.42 -13.14
N SER A 282 2.87 -14.98 -12.72
CA SER A 282 1.99 -14.32 -11.75
C SER A 282 2.40 -14.61 -10.31
N GLY A 283 2.35 -13.55 -9.47
CA GLY A 283 2.52 -13.64 -8.02
C GLY A 283 3.96 -13.90 -7.57
N TYR A 284 4.10 -14.28 -6.29
CA TYR A 284 5.40 -14.59 -5.70
C TYR A 284 5.75 -16.07 -5.92
N LYS A 285 6.92 -16.35 -6.51
CA LYS A 285 7.40 -17.70 -6.77
C LYS A 285 8.90 -17.80 -6.50
N VAL A 286 9.37 -19.04 -6.24
CA VAL A 286 10.81 -19.36 -6.25
C VAL A 286 11.11 -20.00 -7.60
N MET A 287 12.04 -19.41 -8.32
CA MET A 287 12.46 -19.86 -9.66
C MET A 287 13.69 -20.75 -9.57
N ASP A 288 13.91 -21.52 -10.61
CA ASP A 288 15.17 -22.25 -10.76
C ASP A 288 16.28 -21.30 -11.23
N LYS A 289 17.50 -21.53 -10.75
CA LYS A 289 18.67 -20.70 -11.13
C LYS A 289 18.93 -20.71 -12.64
N GLU A 290 18.69 -21.85 -13.27
CA GLU A 290 18.84 -22.05 -14.72
C GLU A 290 17.90 -21.11 -15.51
N GLU A 291 16.69 -20.91 -15.02
CA GLU A 291 15.71 -20.01 -15.62
C GLU A 291 16.18 -18.54 -15.56
N VAL A 292 16.74 -18.12 -14.41
CA VAL A 292 17.34 -16.78 -14.28
C VAL A 292 18.53 -16.60 -15.23
N MET A 293 19.39 -17.62 -15.34
CA MET A 293 20.55 -17.61 -16.25
C MET A 293 20.12 -17.51 -17.72
N MET A 294 19.10 -18.28 -18.13
CA MET A 294 18.60 -18.27 -19.52
C MET A 294 17.99 -16.93 -19.90
N ARG A 295 17.34 -16.25 -18.97
CA ARG A 295 16.74 -14.93 -19.19
C ARG A 295 17.76 -13.79 -19.15
N ASP A 296 19.00 -14.05 -18.75
CA ASP A 296 20.16 -13.17 -18.76
C ASP A 296 19.86 -11.72 -18.38
N PRO A 297 19.59 -11.41 -17.10
CA PRO A 297 19.29 -10.04 -16.69
C PRO A 297 20.47 -9.10 -16.89
N GLU A 298 20.18 -7.86 -17.25
CA GLU A 298 21.15 -6.76 -17.37
C GLU A 298 21.36 -6.03 -16.04
N VAL A 299 20.37 -6.12 -15.15
CA VAL A 299 20.40 -5.59 -13.79
C VAL A 299 19.83 -6.63 -12.82
N ILE A 300 20.47 -6.77 -11.66
CA ILE A 300 19.95 -7.52 -10.52
C ILE A 300 19.66 -6.54 -9.39
N VAL A 301 18.43 -6.56 -8.87
CA VAL A 301 18.05 -5.86 -7.64
C VAL A 301 17.69 -6.89 -6.58
N LYS A 302 18.40 -6.87 -5.46
CA LYS A 302 18.11 -7.75 -4.31
C LYS A 302 17.39 -6.99 -3.21
N GLN A 303 16.18 -7.45 -2.85
CA GLN A 303 15.46 -6.92 -1.69
C GLN A 303 16.01 -7.51 -0.40
N ALA A 304 16.56 -6.65 0.44
CA ALA A 304 17.08 -7.00 1.75
C ALA A 304 15.99 -6.93 2.83
N HIS A 305 15.87 -7.97 3.67
CA HIS A 305 14.95 -7.95 4.80
C HIS A 305 15.45 -8.84 5.94
N THR A 306 16.04 -8.23 6.98
CA THR A 306 16.31 -8.86 8.27
C THR A 306 16.19 -7.78 9.35
N ARG A 307 15.31 -7.98 10.30
CA ARG A 307 15.03 -6.99 11.35
C ARG A 307 16.31 -6.56 12.07
N GLY A 308 16.50 -5.25 12.23
CA GLY A 308 17.63 -4.67 12.95
C GLY A 308 18.97 -4.70 12.20
N LYS A 309 18.97 -4.96 10.89
CA LYS A 309 20.15 -4.99 10.05
C LYS A 309 20.20 -3.88 9.00
N TYR A 310 19.16 -3.03 8.91
CA TYR A 310 19.05 -1.95 7.94
C TYR A 310 18.04 -0.90 8.39
N GLY A 311 17.88 0.15 7.59
CA GLY A 311 16.91 1.22 7.76
C GLY A 311 17.38 2.28 8.75
N TYR A 312 16.46 3.08 9.23
CA TYR A 312 16.74 4.27 10.05
C TYR A 312 17.46 4.00 11.38
N ASN A 313 17.32 2.81 11.95
CA ASN A 313 17.93 2.46 13.25
C ASN A 313 19.37 1.90 13.13
N VAL A 314 19.93 1.83 11.94
CA VAL A 314 21.21 1.15 11.65
C VAL A 314 22.07 2.07 10.79
N ASP A 315 23.34 2.19 11.15
CA ASP A 315 24.32 2.97 10.39
C ASP A 315 25.45 2.07 9.83
N ASP A 316 25.47 0.77 10.15
CA ASP A 316 26.43 -0.21 9.64
C ASP A 316 25.92 -0.88 8.36
N ILE A 317 26.59 -0.61 7.24
CA ILE A 317 26.24 -1.10 5.90
C ILE A 317 26.74 -2.54 5.62
N THR A 318 27.57 -3.10 6.49
CA THR A 318 28.25 -4.39 6.28
C THR A 318 27.28 -5.50 5.86
N TRP A 319 26.09 -5.56 6.45
CA TRP A 319 25.12 -6.59 6.13
C TRP A 319 24.56 -6.49 4.68
N LEU A 320 24.34 -5.28 4.15
CA LEU A 320 23.94 -5.11 2.75
C LEU A 320 25.09 -5.46 1.80
N LYS A 321 26.31 -5.11 2.18
CA LYS A 321 27.53 -5.50 1.44
C LYS A 321 27.69 -7.02 1.39
N ASP A 322 27.53 -7.72 2.50
CA ASP A 322 27.61 -9.19 2.56
C ASP A 322 26.54 -9.83 1.65
N MET A 323 25.34 -9.26 1.62
CA MET A 323 24.27 -9.72 0.74
C MET A 323 24.59 -9.47 -0.74
N TRP A 324 25.19 -8.33 -1.07
CA TRP A 324 25.67 -8.02 -2.42
C TRP A 324 26.76 -9.02 -2.86
N ASP A 325 27.74 -9.31 -1.99
CA ASP A 325 28.81 -10.27 -2.23
C ASP A 325 28.25 -11.69 -2.42
N GLU A 326 27.24 -12.07 -1.62
CA GLU A 326 26.56 -13.36 -1.72
C GLU A 326 25.87 -13.52 -3.08
N ILE A 327 25.09 -12.54 -3.53
CA ILE A 327 24.39 -12.59 -4.82
C ILE A 327 25.37 -12.69 -5.98
N LYS A 328 26.37 -11.84 -6.00
CA LYS A 328 27.40 -11.82 -7.04
C LYS A 328 28.20 -13.13 -7.09
N GLY A 329 28.46 -13.72 -5.93
CA GLY A 329 29.26 -14.95 -5.77
C GLY A 329 28.48 -16.24 -6.09
N ARG A 330 27.18 -16.19 -6.38
CA ARG A 330 26.39 -17.40 -6.67
C ARG A 330 26.84 -18.05 -8.00
N PRO A 331 27.19 -19.35 -7.99
CA PRO A 331 27.65 -20.05 -9.19
C PRO A 331 26.65 -19.94 -10.37
N GLY A 332 25.36 -19.91 -10.09
CA GLY A 332 24.30 -19.75 -11.10
C GLY A 332 24.19 -18.35 -11.71
N LEU A 333 24.79 -17.32 -11.10
CA LEU A 333 24.70 -15.93 -11.55
C LEU A 333 26.03 -15.37 -12.08
N ALA A 334 27.13 -16.08 -11.88
CA ALA A 334 28.48 -15.61 -12.19
C ALA A 334 28.70 -15.15 -13.64
N ASN A 335 27.91 -15.67 -14.59
CA ASN A 335 28.06 -15.39 -16.02
C ASN A 335 26.92 -14.53 -16.61
N VAL A 336 25.94 -14.10 -15.80
CA VAL A 336 24.87 -13.23 -16.34
C VAL A 336 25.39 -11.81 -16.58
N SER A 337 24.77 -11.14 -17.53
CA SER A 337 25.16 -9.78 -17.97
C SER A 337 25.24 -8.80 -16.79
N ALA A 338 24.32 -8.84 -15.86
CA ALA A 338 24.28 -7.98 -14.67
C ALA A 338 25.54 -8.10 -13.79
N VAL A 339 26.04 -9.33 -13.56
CA VAL A 339 27.23 -9.57 -12.73
C VAL A 339 28.49 -9.13 -13.48
N ASN A 340 28.59 -9.48 -14.78
CA ASN A 340 29.73 -9.10 -15.62
C ASN A 340 29.89 -7.57 -15.74
N ASN A 341 28.77 -6.85 -15.83
CA ASN A 341 28.72 -5.40 -15.96
C ASN A 341 28.65 -4.67 -14.61
N LYS A 342 28.76 -5.39 -13.48
CA LYS A 342 28.71 -4.83 -12.11
C LYS A 342 27.40 -4.11 -11.78
N ARG A 343 26.27 -4.51 -12.40
CA ARG A 343 24.95 -3.90 -12.19
C ARG A 343 24.10 -4.74 -11.23
N VAL A 344 24.65 -4.99 -10.04
CA VAL A 344 23.98 -5.70 -8.95
C VAL A 344 23.77 -4.71 -7.81
N TYR A 345 22.52 -4.54 -7.37
CA TYR A 345 22.13 -3.57 -6.35
C TYR A 345 21.37 -4.25 -5.23
N VAL A 346 21.51 -3.73 -4.02
CA VAL A 346 20.73 -4.17 -2.85
C VAL A 346 19.86 -3.01 -2.38
N ILE A 347 18.58 -3.27 -2.14
CA ILE A 347 17.63 -2.30 -1.61
C ILE A 347 16.83 -2.90 -0.47
N ILE A 348 16.56 -2.14 0.59
CA ILE A 348 15.81 -2.65 1.73
C ILE A 348 14.30 -2.75 1.44
N LYS A 349 13.65 -3.75 2.07
CA LYS A 349 12.19 -3.94 1.97
C LYS A 349 11.40 -2.70 2.39
N GLU A 350 11.92 -1.89 3.29
CA GLU A 350 11.22 -0.71 3.80
C GLU A 350 11.00 0.36 2.72
N LEU A 351 11.97 0.53 1.80
CA LEU A 351 11.81 1.42 0.64
C LEU A 351 10.86 0.84 -0.40
N THR A 352 10.87 -0.46 -0.63
CA THR A 352 9.99 -1.11 -1.63
C THR A 352 8.58 -1.40 -1.11
N GLY A 353 8.21 -0.86 0.03
CA GLY A 353 6.87 -0.87 0.63
C GLY A 353 6.21 0.50 0.53
N GLY A 354 5.79 1.09 1.65
CA GLY A 354 5.12 2.38 1.69
C GLY A 354 5.89 3.57 1.11
N LYS A 355 7.22 3.42 0.93
CA LYS A 355 8.12 4.41 0.31
C LYS A 355 8.54 4.02 -1.11
N HIS A 356 7.73 3.23 -1.81
CA HIS A 356 8.09 2.68 -3.13
C HIS A 356 8.45 3.76 -4.17
N PHE A 357 7.89 4.96 -4.08
CA PHE A 357 8.27 6.06 -4.96
C PHE A 357 9.77 6.41 -4.83
N ILE A 358 10.35 6.35 -3.62
CA ILE A 358 11.80 6.51 -3.42
C ILE A 358 12.56 5.33 -4.04
N ALA A 359 12.08 4.09 -3.88
CA ALA A 359 12.70 2.94 -4.50
C ALA A 359 12.69 3.02 -6.03
N ILE A 360 11.58 3.51 -6.62
CA ILE A 360 11.44 3.73 -8.06
C ILE A 360 12.50 4.73 -8.56
N THR A 361 12.75 5.83 -7.83
CA THR A 361 13.78 6.80 -8.22
C THR A 361 15.19 6.20 -8.21
N TYR A 362 15.55 5.40 -7.20
CA TYR A 362 16.81 4.66 -7.18
C TYR A 362 16.92 3.71 -8.38
N MET A 363 15.87 2.92 -8.63
CA MET A 363 15.87 1.94 -9.72
C MET A 363 15.92 2.60 -11.09
N ALA A 364 15.20 3.70 -11.32
CA ALA A 364 15.27 4.45 -12.57
C ALA A 364 16.72 4.86 -12.90
N LYS A 365 17.42 5.41 -11.89
CA LYS A 365 18.84 5.77 -12.01
C LYS A 365 19.73 4.55 -12.26
N TRP A 366 19.46 3.43 -11.62
CA TRP A 366 20.21 2.19 -11.83
C TRP A 366 19.94 1.56 -13.20
N PHE A 367 18.72 1.64 -13.71
CA PHE A 367 18.35 1.04 -14.99
C PHE A 367 18.85 1.85 -16.17
N HIS A 368 18.80 3.18 -16.08
CA HIS A 368 19.12 4.13 -17.14
C HIS A 368 19.96 5.31 -16.60
N PRO A 369 21.21 5.08 -16.17
CA PRO A 369 22.03 6.10 -15.49
C PRO A 369 22.23 7.36 -16.34
N GLU A 370 22.41 7.22 -17.65
CA GLU A 370 22.59 8.35 -18.56
C GLU A 370 21.31 9.19 -18.75
N LEU A 371 20.13 8.55 -18.64
CA LEU A 371 18.85 9.23 -18.79
C LEU A 371 18.44 9.98 -17.51
N PHE A 372 18.89 9.49 -16.36
CA PHE A 372 18.56 10.00 -15.03
C PHE A 372 19.78 10.53 -14.26
N GLU A 373 20.72 11.15 -14.96
CA GLU A 373 21.95 11.70 -14.38
C GLU A 373 21.64 12.72 -13.28
N ASP A 374 20.67 13.60 -13.54
CA ASP A 374 20.24 14.67 -12.62
C ASP A 374 19.31 14.20 -11.49
N LEU A 375 18.85 12.93 -11.51
CA LEU A 375 17.95 12.40 -10.49
C LEU A 375 18.73 12.11 -9.21
N ASP A 376 18.28 12.68 -8.09
CA ASP A 376 18.86 12.44 -6.76
C ASP A 376 17.85 11.77 -5.81
N PRO A 377 17.81 10.42 -5.79
CA PRO A 377 16.90 9.67 -4.91
C PRO A 377 17.08 9.95 -3.42
N LYS A 378 18.31 10.27 -2.99
CA LYS A 378 18.61 10.57 -1.59
C LYS A 378 18.02 11.94 -1.18
N SER A 379 18.11 12.93 -2.05
CA SER A 379 17.48 14.24 -1.83
C SER A 379 15.95 14.12 -1.73
N ILE A 380 15.32 13.34 -2.61
CA ILE A 380 13.88 13.05 -2.55
C ILE A 380 13.51 12.37 -1.23
N HIS A 381 14.29 11.39 -0.81
CA HIS A 381 14.10 10.72 0.48
C HIS A 381 14.25 11.69 1.66
N GLN A 382 15.24 12.58 1.61
CA GLN A 382 15.46 13.60 2.65
C GLN A 382 14.29 14.60 2.70
N GLU A 383 13.78 15.07 1.56
CA GLU A 383 12.61 15.94 1.49
C GLU A 383 11.37 15.26 2.10
N TYR A 384 11.15 13.99 1.75
CA TYR A 384 10.06 13.20 2.33
C TYR A 384 10.15 13.14 3.85
N LEU A 385 11.33 12.87 4.41
CA LEU A 385 11.52 12.81 5.87
C LEU A 385 11.25 14.14 6.54
N THR A 386 11.73 15.23 5.96
CA THR A 386 11.61 16.58 6.54
C THR A 386 10.20 17.14 6.38
N ARG A 387 9.67 17.14 5.13
CA ARG A 387 8.41 17.81 4.79
C ARG A 387 7.18 17.05 5.23
N PHE A 388 7.16 15.73 5.03
CA PHE A 388 5.98 14.90 5.24
C PHE A 388 6.05 14.06 6.51
N GLN A 389 7.25 13.66 6.91
CA GLN A 389 7.41 12.88 8.13
C GLN A 389 7.78 13.73 9.35
N GLY A 390 8.14 15.01 9.16
CA GLY A 390 8.51 15.90 10.25
C GLY A 390 9.70 15.41 11.07
N LEU A 391 10.60 14.64 10.44
CA LEU A 391 11.76 14.05 11.11
C LEU A 391 13.01 14.90 10.88
N ASP A 392 13.68 15.23 11.97
CA ASP A 392 15.06 15.76 11.97
C ASP A 392 16.01 14.53 11.88
N TYR A 393 16.19 14.07 10.65
CA TYR A 393 16.99 12.87 10.35
C TYR A 393 17.86 13.14 9.14
N ASP A 394 19.18 13.09 9.33
CA ASP A 394 20.16 13.35 8.28
C ASP A 394 20.58 12.04 7.59
N LEU A 395 20.23 11.90 6.31
CA LEU A 395 20.57 10.75 5.49
C LEU A 395 22.04 10.74 5.04
N ASP A 396 22.80 11.82 5.24
CA ASP A 396 24.24 11.84 5.00
C ASP A 396 25.03 11.18 6.14
N GLU A 397 24.47 11.25 7.35
CA GLU A 397 25.10 10.72 8.55
C GLU A 397 24.53 9.37 9.00
N HIS A 398 23.26 9.09 8.68
CA HIS A 398 22.51 8.00 9.28
C HIS A 398 21.71 7.16 8.29
N GLY A 399 21.53 5.90 8.64
CA GLY A 399 20.61 4.99 7.96
C GLY A 399 21.29 4.12 6.89
N VAL A 400 20.70 2.95 6.66
CA VAL A 400 21.18 1.98 5.67
C VAL A 400 20.00 1.54 4.83
N PHE A 401 19.94 1.98 3.57
CA PHE A 401 18.78 1.81 2.69
C PHE A 401 19.08 1.07 1.39
N VAL A 402 20.22 1.36 0.78
CA VAL A 402 20.68 0.76 -0.48
C VAL A 402 22.15 0.43 -0.40
N TYR A 403 22.64 -0.44 -1.28
CA TYR A 403 24.05 -0.71 -1.44
C TYR A 403 24.45 -1.00 -2.88
N HIS A 404 25.48 -0.30 -3.32
CA HIS A 404 26.30 -0.59 -4.48
C HIS A 404 27.72 -0.07 -4.21
N PRO A 405 28.80 -0.77 -4.65
CA PRO A 405 30.19 -0.33 -4.35
C PRO A 405 30.52 1.07 -4.85
N ASP A 406 29.96 1.49 -5.98
CA ASP A 406 30.24 2.81 -6.58
C ASP A 406 29.54 3.95 -5.80
N GLU A 407 28.41 3.66 -5.16
CA GLU A 407 27.67 4.62 -4.29
C GLU A 407 28.26 4.66 -2.86
N HIS A 408 28.99 3.61 -2.46
CA HIS A 408 29.56 3.45 -1.12
C HIS A 408 31.04 3.07 -1.21
N PRO A 409 31.90 3.95 -1.77
CA PRO A 409 33.33 3.69 -1.87
C PRO A 409 33.95 3.59 -0.48
N GLY A 410 34.48 2.40 -0.15
CA GLY A 410 35.07 2.11 1.15
C GLY A 410 34.12 1.48 2.18
N GLY A 411 32.87 1.15 1.79
CA GLY A 411 31.92 0.42 2.65
C GLY A 411 31.33 1.27 3.78
N LYS A 412 31.21 2.58 3.59
CA LYS A 412 30.52 3.52 4.48
C LYS A 412 29.28 4.08 3.79
#